data_fcd4a1208f6eb59c985841f915e3a34a
#
_entry.id   fcd4a1208f6eb59c985841f915e3a34a
#
_cell.length_a   1.000
_cell.length_b   1.000
_cell.length_c   1.000
_cell.angle_alpha   90.00
_cell.angle_beta   90.00
_cell.angle_gamma   90.00
#
_symmetry.space_group_name_H-M   'P 1'
#
loop_
_entity.id
_entity.type
_entity.pdbx_description
1 polymer ?
#
loop_
_entity_poly.entity_id
_entity_poly.type
_entity_poly.pdbx_seq_one_letter_code
_entity_poly.pdbx_strand_id
1 'polypeptide(L)'
;MAMAVLQDARFRQLVQNTPVITLIGSRNMWINAQEVVKRELAAAGAKLMGNVPYVDRGNNLVSAFTILHWMLTGKKTKKWGIFPIPGVSAKDIEQAKNHGQLCVESLEKNQLASFQEELISRKWIQLPVTILFIEKRAKRLFQIWANLITNKEKKGGNRRFWVNLYKYYLIIALFLISPIVLTIYFIFVFPFSMKKIEQERYYYSNILERKHG
;
A
#
# COMPACT_ATOMS: atom_id res chain seq x y z
N MET A 1 -14.54 -6.26 -2.33
CA MET A 1 -14.41 -7.66 -2.81
C MET A 1 -13.40 -8.46 -1.95
N ALA A 2 -12.11 -8.12 -1.84
CA ALA A 2 -11.14 -8.89 -1.03
C ALA A 2 -11.58 -9.13 0.43
N MET A 3 -12.08 -8.12 1.12
CA MET A 3 -12.57 -8.28 2.50
C MET A 3 -13.73 -9.27 2.62
N ALA A 4 -14.65 -9.29 1.65
CA ALA A 4 -15.74 -10.26 1.67
C ALA A 4 -15.25 -11.70 1.57
N VAL A 5 -14.20 -11.95 0.77
CA VAL A 5 -13.56 -13.27 0.67
C VAL A 5 -12.85 -13.64 1.97
N LEU A 6 -12.04 -12.72 2.52
CA LEU A 6 -11.28 -12.96 3.75
C LEU A 6 -12.18 -13.19 4.99
N GLN A 7 -13.42 -12.71 4.94
CA GLN A 7 -14.41 -12.86 6.02
C GLN A 7 -15.40 -14.00 5.77
N ASP A 8 -15.37 -14.62 4.58
CA ASP A 8 -16.21 -15.76 4.25
C ASP A 8 -15.82 -16.99 5.09
N ALA A 9 -16.83 -17.66 5.68
CA ALA A 9 -16.62 -18.78 6.59
C ALA A 9 -15.96 -19.98 5.89
N ARG A 10 -16.33 -20.25 4.63
CA ARG A 10 -15.75 -21.36 3.85
C ARG A 10 -14.30 -21.08 3.52
N PHE A 11 -13.99 -19.82 3.10
CA PHE A 11 -12.62 -19.41 2.84
C PHE A 11 -11.75 -19.56 4.10
N ARG A 12 -12.23 -19.11 5.27
CA ARG A 12 -11.50 -19.24 6.54
C ARG A 12 -11.21 -20.68 6.92
N GLN A 13 -12.15 -21.60 6.69
CA GLN A 13 -11.92 -23.02 6.92
C GLN A 13 -10.84 -23.60 5.99
N LEU A 14 -10.86 -23.22 4.70
CA LEU A 14 -9.91 -23.70 3.70
C LEU A 14 -8.47 -23.20 3.95
N VAL A 15 -8.31 -21.98 4.47
CA VAL A 15 -6.96 -21.40 4.69
C VAL A 15 -6.39 -21.71 6.07
N GLN A 16 -7.15 -22.34 6.95
CA GLN A 16 -6.67 -22.70 8.28
C GLN A 16 -5.41 -23.58 8.20
N ASN A 17 -4.35 -23.20 8.90
CA ASN A 17 -3.03 -23.82 8.87
C ASN A 17 -2.35 -23.85 7.49
N THR A 18 -2.92 -23.20 6.46
CA THR A 18 -2.38 -23.16 5.12
C THR A 18 -1.32 -22.06 5.01
N PRO A 19 -0.15 -22.33 4.40
CA PRO A 19 0.81 -21.28 4.06
C PRO A 19 0.23 -20.39 2.97
N VAL A 20 0.28 -19.08 3.21
CA VAL A 20 -0.28 -18.06 2.31
C VAL A 20 0.80 -17.05 1.93
N ILE A 21 0.91 -16.71 0.64
CA ILE A 21 1.69 -15.60 0.15
C ILE A 21 0.72 -14.59 -0.47
N THR A 22 0.81 -13.33 -0.06
CA THR A 22 -0.02 -12.25 -0.63
C THR A 22 0.72 -11.55 -1.76
N LEU A 23 0.02 -11.32 -2.89
CA LEU A 23 0.48 -10.50 -3.99
C LEU A 23 -0.38 -9.24 -4.04
N ILE A 24 0.25 -8.08 -3.90
CA ILE A 24 -0.46 -6.80 -3.87
C ILE A 24 -0.10 -5.97 -5.10
N GLY A 25 -1.07 -5.73 -5.97
CA GLY A 25 -0.95 -4.74 -7.03
C GLY A 25 -1.51 -3.40 -6.57
N SER A 26 -0.66 -2.39 -6.43
CA SER A 26 -1.12 -1.06 -6.02
C SER A 26 -0.34 0.05 -6.73
N ARG A 27 -0.84 1.27 -6.64
CA ARG A 27 -0.08 2.42 -7.13
C ARG A 27 1.20 2.61 -6.31
N ASN A 28 1.09 2.83 -5.01
CA ASN A 28 2.24 3.00 -4.11
C ASN A 28 1.87 2.85 -2.63
N MET A 29 0.61 3.03 -2.26
CA MET A 29 0.12 2.91 -0.88
C MET A 29 -0.50 1.53 -0.68
N TRP A 30 0.16 0.66 0.05
CA TRP A 30 -0.27 -0.72 0.26
C TRP A 30 -0.16 -1.19 1.72
N ILE A 31 0.60 -0.47 2.57
CA ILE A 31 0.89 -0.94 3.92
C ILE A 31 -0.34 -1.03 4.82
N ASN A 32 -1.26 -0.05 4.73
CA ASN A 32 -2.49 -0.10 5.51
C ASN A 32 -3.43 -1.24 5.07
N ALA A 33 -3.49 -1.52 3.77
CA ALA A 33 -4.26 -2.64 3.25
C ALA A 33 -3.66 -3.98 3.69
N GLN A 34 -2.32 -4.11 3.63
CA GLN A 34 -1.61 -5.28 4.10
C GLN A 34 -1.81 -5.55 5.59
N GLU A 35 -1.81 -4.52 6.43
CA GLU A 35 -2.09 -4.70 7.87
C GLU A 35 -3.49 -5.25 8.13
N VAL A 36 -4.47 -4.87 7.32
CA VAL A 36 -5.81 -5.44 7.40
C VAL A 36 -5.81 -6.90 6.95
N VAL A 37 -5.16 -7.20 5.81
CA VAL A 37 -5.06 -8.57 5.28
C VAL A 37 -4.33 -9.50 6.26
N LYS A 38 -3.21 -9.06 6.83
CA LYS A 38 -2.47 -9.81 7.87
C LYS A 38 -3.39 -10.20 9.02
N ARG A 39 -4.14 -9.23 9.56
CA ARG A 39 -5.06 -9.48 10.67
C ARG A 39 -6.18 -10.44 10.29
N GLU A 40 -6.78 -10.31 9.12
CA GLU A 40 -7.86 -11.21 8.68
C GLU A 40 -7.34 -12.64 8.42
N LEU A 41 -6.15 -12.80 7.84
CA LEU A 41 -5.50 -14.10 7.64
C LEU A 41 -5.14 -14.74 8.98
N ALA A 42 -4.59 -13.99 9.93
CA ALA A 42 -4.30 -14.47 11.27
C ALA A 42 -5.59 -14.91 11.98
N ALA A 43 -6.66 -14.12 11.90
CA ALA A 43 -7.97 -14.47 12.46
C ALA A 43 -8.59 -15.73 11.81
N ALA A 44 -8.22 -16.04 10.57
CA ALA A 44 -8.60 -17.27 9.87
C ALA A 44 -7.68 -18.45 10.19
N GLY A 45 -6.63 -18.28 11.00
CA GLY A 45 -5.65 -19.33 11.30
C GLY A 45 -4.71 -19.67 10.13
N ALA A 46 -4.61 -18.81 9.14
CA ALA A 46 -3.69 -18.96 8.02
C ALA A 46 -2.24 -18.62 8.42
N LYS A 47 -1.27 -19.26 7.80
CA LYS A 47 0.15 -19.01 8.03
C LYS A 47 0.68 -18.09 6.93
N LEU A 48 0.71 -16.78 7.18
CA LEU A 48 1.28 -15.83 6.22
C LEU A 48 2.79 -16.02 6.12
N MET A 49 3.29 -16.42 4.95
CA MET A 49 4.70 -16.72 4.69
C MET A 49 5.39 -15.64 3.86
N GLY A 50 4.62 -14.81 3.17
CA GLY A 50 5.19 -13.75 2.35
C GLY A 50 4.18 -12.71 1.90
N ASN A 51 4.71 -11.52 1.56
CA ASN A 51 4.00 -10.44 0.94
C ASN A 51 4.85 -9.81 -0.15
N VAL A 52 4.36 -9.84 -1.39
CA VAL A 52 5.06 -9.30 -2.56
C VAL A 52 4.26 -8.11 -3.12
N PRO A 53 4.64 -6.86 -2.82
CA PRO A 53 4.01 -5.69 -3.37
C PRO A 53 4.55 -5.32 -4.75
N TYR A 54 3.70 -5.27 -5.75
CA TYR A 54 3.96 -4.69 -7.06
C TYR A 54 3.39 -3.28 -7.11
N VAL A 55 4.27 -2.29 -7.14
CA VAL A 55 3.88 -0.88 -7.03
C VAL A 55 4.35 -0.07 -8.23
N ASP A 56 3.63 0.99 -8.55
CA ASP A 56 4.11 2.02 -9.47
C ASP A 56 5.26 2.79 -8.80
N ARG A 57 6.48 2.61 -9.30
CA ARG A 57 7.70 3.24 -8.76
C ARG A 57 7.95 4.64 -9.32
N GLY A 58 7.06 5.18 -10.14
CA GLY A 58 7.14 6.53 -10.66
C GLY A 58 7.10 7.60 -9.58
N ASN A 59 7.49 8.82 -9.94
CA ASN A 59 7.33 9.97 -9.05
C ASN A 59 5.88 10.10 -8.58
N ASN A 60 5.64 10.23 -7.29
CA ASN A 60 4.31 10.20 -6.70
C ASN A 60 3.33 11.22 -7.28
N LEU A 61 3.80 12.45 -7.57
CA LEU A 61 2.95 13.49 -8.15
C LEU A 61 2.66 13.21 -9.62
N VAL A 62 3.67 12.78 -10.37
CA VAL A 62 3.54 12.39 -11.78
C VAL A 62 2.62 11.18 -11.90
N SER A 63 2.82 10.15 -11.09
CA SER A 63 1.96 8.96 -11.06
C SER A 63 0.53 9.30 -10.66
N ALA A 64 0.31 10.21 -9.70
CA ALA A 64 -1.03 10.66 -9.34
C ALA A 64 -1.76 11.29 -10.54
N PHE A 65 -1.05 12.15 -11.27
CA PHE A 65 -1.60 12.82 -12.45
C PHE A 65 -1.87 11.86 -13.61
N THR A 66 -0.95 10.96 -13.92
CA THR A 66 -1.10 10.00 -15.02
C THR A 66 -2.19 8.96 -14.75
N ILE A 67 -2.32 8.48 -13.51
CA ILE A 67 -3.39 7.57 -13.11
C ILE A 67 -4.75 8.26 -13.15
N LEU A 68 -4.85 9.50 -12.65
CA LEU A 68 -6.09 10.26 -12.73
C LEU A 68 -6.53 10.44 -14.19
N HIS A 69 -5.58 10.75 -15.08
CA HIS A 69 -5.86 10.82 -16.51
C HIS A 69 -6.37 9.48 -17.07
N TRP A 70 -5.69 8.38 -16.75
CA TRP A 70 -6.13 7.05 -17.19
C TRP A 70 -7.52 6.70 -16.66
N MET A 71 -7.80 6.96 -15.39
CA MET A 71 -9.12 6.70 -14.80
C MET A 71 -10.24 7.50 -15.46
N LEU A 72 -9.97 8.75 -15.86
CA LEU A 72 -10.94 9.64 -16.48
C LEU A 72 -11.15 9.36 -17.97
N THR A 73 -10.12 8.87 -18.67
CA THR A 73 -10.15 8.70 -20.14
C THR A 73 -10.17 7.26 -20.60
N GLY A 74 -9.90 6.29 -19.72
CA GLY A 74 -9.71 4.89 -20.05
C GLY A 74 -8.44 4.58 -20.85
N LYS A 75 -7.62 5.60 -21.20
CA LYS A 75 -6.44 5.45 -22.06
C LYS A 75 -5.16 5.32 -21.23
N LYS A 76 -4.54 4.13 -21.27
CA LYS A 76 -3.24 3.85 -20.63
C LYS A 76 -2.10 4.18 -21.62
N THR A 77 -1.86 5.46 -21.88
CA THR A 77 -0.82 5.93 -22.80
C THR A 77 0.09 6.95 -22.15
N LYS A 78 1.26 7.19 -22.78
CA LYS A 78 2.13 8.33 -22.39
C LYS A 78 1.37 9.62 -22.70
N LYS A 79 0.96 10.34 -21.66
CA LYS A 79 0.32 11.64 -21.85
C LYS A 79 1.35 12.63 -22.37
N TRP A 80 1.02 13.33 -23.45
CA TRP A 80 1.89 14.29 -24.16
C TRP A 80 3.28 13.76 -24.55
N GLY A 81 3.46 12.43 -24.63
CA GLY A 81 4.74 11.81 -24.96
C GLY A 81 5.82 11.88 -23.86
N ILE A 82 5.63 12.73 -22.85
CA ILE A 82 6.62 13.06 -21.81
C ILE A 82 6.39 12.27 -20.53
N PHE A 83 5.11 12.08 -20.13
CA PHE A 83 4.76 11.41 -18.88
C PHE A 83 4.84 9.89 -19.01
N PRO A 84 5.33 9.17 -17.97
CA PRO A 84 5.42 7.72 -17.99
C PRO A 84 4.03 7.07 -18.09
N ILE A 85 4.00 5.85 -18.58
CA ILE A 85 2.79 5.02 -18.56
C ILE A 85 2.43 4.71 -17.10
N PRO A 86 1.17 4.94 -16.69
CA PRO A 86 0.76 4.69 -15.29
C PRO A 86 0.71 3.20 -14.95
N GLY A 87 1.01 2.88 -13.70
CA GLY A 87 0.88 1.53 -13.13
C GLY A 87 2.20 0.79 -13.00
N VAL A 88 2.10 -0.50 -12.62
CA VAL A 88 3.27 -1.37 -12.46
C VAL A 88 4.02 -1.50 -13.79
N SER A 89 5.35 -1.37 -13.75
CA SER A 89 6.17 -1.44 -14.95
C SER A 89 6.24 -2.85 -15.54
N ALA A 90 6.45 -2.96 -16.86
CA ALA A 90 6.67 -4.26 -17.50
C ALA A 90 7.86 -5.01 -16.89
N LYS A 91 8.92 -4.28 -16.49
CA LYS A 91 10.08 -4.86 -15.81
C LYS A 91 9.71 -5.46 -14.44
N ASP A 92 8.88 -4.78 -13.65
CA ASP A 92 8.44 -5.31 -12.36
C ASP A 92 7.52 -6.54 -12.53
N ILE A 93 6.72 -6.57 -13.61
CA ILE A 93 5.89 -7.73 -13.96
C ILE A 93 6.78 -8.91 -14.37
N GLU A 94 7.83 -8.67 -15.14
CA GLU A 94 8.78 -9.72 -15.53
C GLU A 94 9.56 -10.28 -14.32
N GLN A 95 9.89 -9.43 -13.35
CA GLN A 95 10.50 -9.87 -12.09
C GLN A 95 9.61 -10.81 -11.28
N ALA A 96 8.29 -10.85 -11.55
CA ALA A 96 7.39 -11.80 -10.90
C ALA A 96 7.80 -13.26 -11.12
N LYS A 97 8.44 -13.57 -12.24
CA LYS A 97 9.04 -14.90 -12.51
C LYS A 97 10.06 -15.28 -11.43
N ASN A 98 10.95 -14.35 -11.07
CA ASN A 98 11.97 -14.59 -10.07
C ASN A 98 11.35 -14.80 -8.66
N HIS A 99 10.28 -14.06 -8.33
CA HIS A 99 9.55 -14.28 -7.09
C HIS A 99 8.87 -15.66 -7.08
N GLY A 100 8.27 -16.06 -8.20
CA GLY A 100 7.69 -17.41 -8.36
C GLY A 100 8.73 -18.51 -8.23
N GLN A 101 9.87 -18.35 -8.87
CA GLN A 101 10.98 -19.30 -8.77
C GLN A 101 11.46 -19.43 -7.33
N LEU A 102 11.72 -18.32 -6.64
CA LEU A 102 12.11 -18.33 -5.22
C LEU A 102 11.05 -19.03 -4.35
N CYS A 103 9.76 -18.82 -4.63
CA CYS A 103 8.68 -19.49 -3.92
C CYS A 103 8.74 -21.01 -4.09
N VAL A 104 8.92 -21.50 -5.33
CA VAL A 104 9.05 -22.92 -5.63
C VAL A 104 10.28 -23.52 -4.94
N GLU A 105 11.45 -22.88 -5.08
CA GLU A 105 12.69 -23.31 -4.42
C GLU A 105 12.53 -23.37 -2.88
N SER A 106 11.84 -22.39 -2.29
CA SER A 106 11.58 -22.35 -0.85
C SER A 106 10.65 -23.47 -0.40
N LEU A 107 9.66 -23.81 -1.23
CA LEU A 107 8.77 -24.95 -0.99
C LEU A 107 9.52 -26.29 -1.05
N GLU A 108 10.28 -26.51 -2.10
CA GLU A 108 11.06 -27.76 -2.31
C GLU A 108 12.08 -28.00 -1.20
N LYS A 109 12.70 -26.92 -0.70
CA LYS A 109 13.67 -26.98 0.41
C LYS A 109 13.02 -26.97 1.79
N ASN A 110 11.69 -26.94 1.88
CA ASN A 110 10.94 -26.76 3.12
C ASN A 110 11.36 -25.52 3.95
N GLN A 111 11.71 -24.42 3.24
CA GLN A 111 12.22 -23.15 3.78
C GLN A 111 11.27 -21.98 3.55
N LEU A 112 9.99 -22.24 3.38
CA LEU A 112 9.00 -21.18 3.09
C LEU A 112 8.90 -20.15 4.23
N ALA A 113 9.27 -20.50 5.45
CA ALA A 113 9.29 -19.59 6.59
C ALA A 113 10.33 -18.45 6.43
N SER A 114 11.41 -18.66 5.65
CA SER A 114 12.41 -17.65 5.36
C SER A 114 12.14 -16.84 4.08
N PHE A 115 11.08 -17.17 3.35
CA PHE A 115 10.77 -16.56 2.05
C PHE A 115 10.69 -15.02 2.11
N GLN A 116 10.04 -14.47 3.14
CA GLN A 116 9.92 -13.01 3.30
C GLN A 116 11.27 -12.34 3.55
N GLU A 117 12.10 -12.92 4.40
CA GLU A 117 13.44 -12.38 4.68
C GLU A 117 14.34 -12.42 3.43
N GLU A 118 14.20 -13.46 2.61
CA GLU A 118 14.93 -13.55 1.36
C GLU A 118 14.49 -12.47 0.36
N LEU A 119 13.19 -12.14 0.27
CA LEU A 119 12.69 -11.02 -0.52
C LEU A 119 13.25 -9.68 -0.05
N ILE A 120 13.35 -9.48 1.27
CA ILE A 120 13.89 -8.26 1.88
C ILE A 120 15.40 -8.16 1.64
N SER A 121 16.15 -9.24 1.85
CA SER A 121 17.62 -9.30 1.67
C SER A 121 18.03 -8.99 0.23
N ARG A 122 17.28 -9.49 -0.74
CA ARG A 122 17.46 -9.21 -2.18
C ARG A 122 16.96 -7.81 -2.58
N LYS A 123 16.45 -7.02 -1.65
CA LYS A 123 15.86 -5.68 -1.91
C LYS A 123 14.72 -5.70 -2.94
N TRP A 124 14.01 -6.82 -3.04
CA TRP A 124 12.87 -6.96 -3.94
C TRP A 124 11.63 -6.27 -3.39
N ILE A 125 11.56 -6.10 -2.07
CA ILE A 125 10.54 -5.28 -1.41
C ILE A 125 11.16 -3.92 -1.07
N GLN A 126 10.56 -2.86 -1.61
CA GLN A 126 10.99 -1.49 -1.36
C GLN A 126 9.85 -0.68 -0.79
N LEU A 127 10.07 -0.09 0.39
CA LEU A 127 9.16 0.86 1.01
C LEU A 127 9.87 2.21 1.20
N PRO A 128 9.66 3.17 0.30
CA PRO A 128 10.22 4.51 0.45
C PRO A 128 9.69 5.19 1.72
N VAL A 129 10.57 5.93 2.40
CA VAL A 129 10.21 6.68 3.63
C VAL A 129 9.08 7.67 3.37
N THR A 130 9.06 8.29 2.18
CA THR A 130 7.98 9.20 1.76
C THR A 130 6.62 8.52 1.75
N ILE A 131 6.55 7.28 1.24
CA ILE A 131 5.29 6.50 1.20
C ILE A 131 4.87 6.14 2.61
N LEU A 132 5.79 5.63 3.42
CA LEU A 132 5.52 5.32 4.83
C LEU A 132 4.96 6.54 5.58
N PHE A 133 5.60 7.70 5.39
CA PHE A 133 5.18 8.95 6.02
C PHE A 133 3.77 9.38 5.58
N ILE A 134 3.52 9.39 4.27
CA ILE A 134 2.25 9.86 3.69
C ILE A 134 1.13 8.88 4.03
N GLU A 135 1.33 7.59 3.83
CA GLU A 135 0.26 6.59 3.98
C GLU A 135 -0.25 6.49 5.43
N LYS A 136 0.64 6.58 6.41
CA LYS A 136 0.25 6.60 7.83
C LYS A 136 -0.65 7.79 8.18
N ARG A 137 -0.42 8.94 7.54
CA ARG A 137 -1.18 10.19 7.77
C ARG A 137 -2.43 10.27 6.92
N ALA A 138 -2.36 9.82 5.68
CA ALA A 138 -3.49 9.82 4.74
C ALA A 138 -4.69 9.04 5.30
N LYS A 139 -4.46 7.87 5.92
CA LYS A 139 -5.52 7.07 6.54
C LYS A 139 -6.33 7.90 7.56
N ARG A 140 -5.63 8.63 8.44
CA ARG A 140 -6.27 9.47 9.46
C ARG A 140 -7.05 10.63 8.83
N LEU A 141 -6.45 11.30 7.84
CA LEU A 141 -7.10 12.42 7.13
C LEU A 141 -8.36 11.96 6.39
N PHE A 142 -8.28 10.81 5.70
CA PHE A 142 -9.44 10.24 5.02
C PHE A 142 -10.57 9.90 6.01
N GLN A 143 -10.24 9.35 7.19
CA GLN A 143 -11.21 9.05 8.21
C GLN A 143 -11.89 10.31 8.76
N ILE A 144 -11.13 11.39 8.99
CA ILE A 144 -11.67 12.68 9.42
C ILE A 144 -12.67 13.22 8.40
N TRP A 145 -12.30 13.21 7.09
CA TRP A 145 -13.19 13.67 6.03
C TRP A 145 -14.42 12.78 5.85
N ALA A 146 -14.25 11.46 5.92
CA ALA A 146 -15.37 10.52 5.84
C ALA A 146 -16.37 10.76 6.97
N ASN A 147 -15.90 10.91 8.21
CA ASN A 147 -16.74 11.21 9.37
C ASN A 147 -17.43 12.58 9.23
N LEU A 148 -16.70 13.61 8.76
CA LEU A 148 -17.24 14.94 8.54
C LEU A 148 -18.39 14.90 7.52
N ILE A 149 -18.17 14.28 6.36
CA ILE A 149 -19.16 14.17 5.29
C ILE A 149 -20.41 13.43 5.79
N THR A 150 -20.20 12.27 6.44
CA THR A 150 -21.31 11.46 6.98
C THR A 150 -22.09 12.21 8.05
N ASN A 151 -21.42 12.92 8.95
CA ASN A 151 -22.09 13.70 10.00
C ASN A 151 -22.89 14.89 9.44
N LYS A 152 -22.35 15.55 8.39
CA LYS A 152 -23.07 16.64 7.72
C LYS A 152 -24.28 16.13 6.96
N GLU A 153 -24.17 14.98 6.29
CA GLU A 153 -25.29 14.32 5.60
C GLU A 153 -26.41 13.93 6.58
N LYS A 154 -26.05 13.30 7.72
CA LYS A 154 -27.03 12.96 8.78
C LYS A 154 -27.77 14.17 9.35
N LYS A 155 -27.17 15.36 9.30
CA LYS A 155 -27.79 16.63 9.74
C LYS A 155 -28.52 17.37 8.61
N GLY A 156 -28.84 16.70 7.51
CA GLY A 156 -29.54 17.30 6.36
C GLY A 156 -28.66 18.13 5.43
N GLY A 157 -27.34 18.11 5.60
CA GLY A 157 -26.41 18.84 4.74
C GLY A 157 -26.24 18.18 3.38
N ASN A 158 -25.93 18.97 2.37
CA ASN A 158 -25.72 18.49 1.01
C ASN A 158 -24.40 17.70 0.89
N ARG A 159 -24.47 16.36 0.80
CA ARG A 159 -23.33 15.47 0.63
C ARG A 159 -22.47 15.85 -0.56
N ARG A 160 -23.07 16.22 -1.70
CA ARG A 160 -22.33 16.54 -2.94
C ARG A 160 -21.42 17.76 -2.75
N PHE A 161 -21.88 18.76 -2.00
CA PHE A 161 -21.06 19.93 -1.64
C PHE A 161 -19.82 19.51 -0.85
N TRP A 162 -19.98 18.69 0.20
CA TRP A 162 -18.88 18.27 1.07
C TRP A 162 -17.90 17.33 0.34
N VAL A 163 -18.37 16.47 -0.56
CA VAL A 163 -17.53 15.64 -1.41
C VAL A 163 -16.73 16.49 -2.39
N ASN A 164 -17.32 17.52 -2.99
CA ASN A 164 -16.61 18.46 -3.85
C ASN A 164 -15.55 19.26 -3.07
N LEU A 165 -15.88 19.73 -1.88
CA LEU A 165 -14.91 20.41 -1.00
C LEU A 165 -13.72 19.49 -0.68
N TYR A 166 -13.99 18.23 -0.34
CA TYR A 166 -12.94 17.23 -0.13
C TYR A 166 -12.07 17.03 -1.36
N LYS A 167 -12.65 17.00 -2.55
CA LYS A 167 -11.89 16.88 -3.81
C LYS A 167 -10.85 18.01 -3.96
N TYR A 168 -11.26 19.26 -3.74
CA TYR A 168 -10.35 20.40 -3.82
C TYR A 168 -9.30 20.38 -2.70
N TYR A 169 -9.73 20.05 -1.47
CA TYR A 169 -8.79 19.82 -0.37
C TYR A 169 -7.73 18.78 -0.73
N LEU A 170 -8.13 17.65 -1.31
CA LEU A 170 -7.21 16.58 -1.69
C LEU A 170 -6.20 17.03 -2.74
N ILE A 171 -6.62 17.80 -3.74
CA ILE A 171 -5.73 18.37 -4.76
C ILE A 171 -4.70 19.30 -4.11
N ILE A 172 -5.15 20.24 -3.28
CA ILE A 172 -4.26 21.18 -2.58
C ILE A 172 -3.32 20.43 -1.63
N ALA A 173 -3.85 19.47 -0.87
CA ALA A 173 -3.06 18.66 0.05
C ALA A 173 -1.97 17.85 -0.67
N LEU A 174 -2.30 17.27 -1.83
CA LEU A 174 -1.36 16.44 -2.60
C LEU A 174 -0.29 17.27 -3.31
N PHE A 175 -0.67 18.36 -3.97
CA PHE A 175 0.23 19.08 -4.86
C PHE A 175 0.93 20.28 -4.23
N LEU A 176 0.36 20.86 -3.17
CA LEU A 176 0.92 22.04 -2.50
C LEU A 176 1.41 21.71 -1.08
N ILE A 177 0.55 21.14 -0.23
CA ILE A 177 0.89 20.92 1.19
C ILE A 177 1.89 19.77 1.34
N SER A 178 1.67 18.66 0.65
CA SER A 178 2.50 17.45 0.80
C SER A 178 3.99 17.68 0.49
N PRO A 179 4.38 18.37 -0.60
CA PRO A 179 5.80 18.69 -0.85
C PRO A 179 6.43 19.53 0.27
N ILE A 180 5.71 20.55 0.76
CA ILE A 180 6.20 21.44 1.83
C ILE A 180 6.41 20.63 3.11
N VAL A 181 5.40 19.84 3.51
CA VAL A 181 5.46 19.03 4.72
C VAL A 181 6.56 17.97 4.63
N LEU A 182 6.74 17.35 3.46
CA LEU A 182 7.83 16.39 3.24
C LEU A 182 9.20 17.06 3.35
N THR A 183 9.37 18.23 2.79
CA THR A 183 10.63 19.00 2.89
C THR A 183 10.96 19.29 4.36
N ILE A 184 10.00 19.84 5.09
CA ILE A 184 10.16 20.13 6.53
C ILE A 184 10.49 18.83 7.30
N TYR A 185 9.78 17.75 7.01
CA TYR A 185 10.00 16.45 7.65
C TYR A 185 11.42 15.93 7.39
N PHE A 186 11.91 15.99 6.16
CA PHE A 186 13.25 15.50 5.81
C PHE A 186 14.36 16.35 6.42
N ILE A 187 14.15 17.66 6.58
CA ILE A 187 15.15 18.55 7.17
C ILE A 187 15.17 18.44 8.69
N PHE A 188 14.01 18.46 9.35
CA PHE A 188 13.94 18.65 10.80
C PHE A 188 13.62 17.37 11.59
N VAL A 189 12.98 16.37 11.01
CA VAL A 189 12.51 15.18 11.73
C VAL A 189 13.30 13.93 11.36
N PHE A 190 13.53 13.74 10.09
CA PHE A 190 14.16 12.53 9.57
C PHE A 190 15.55 12.25 10.19
N PRO A 191 16.48 13.23 10.29
CA PRO A 191 17.82 12.98 10.85
C PRO A 191 17.79 12.42 12.27
N PHE A 192 16.84 12.90 13.09
CA PHE A 192 16.71 12.50 14.50
C PHE A 192 15.90 11.20 14.69
N SER A 193 15.20 10.77 13.67
CA SER A 193 14.26 9.63 13.76
C SER A 193 14.68 8.43 12.90
N MET A 194 15.88 8.41 12.35
CA MET A 194 16.33 7.39 11.38
C MET A 194 16.16 5.97 11.90
N LYS A 195 16.62 5.66 13.12
CA LYS A 195 16.49 4.32 13.71
C LYS A 195 15.03 3.86 13.81
N LYS A 196 14.15 4.74 14.27
CA LYS A 196 12.71 4.44 14.38
C LYS A 196 12.08 4.21 13.00
N ILE A 197 12.46 5.02 12.01
CA ILE A 197 11.95 4.91 10.64
C ILE A 197 12.41 3.61 10.00
N GLU A 198 13.67 3.19 10.19
CA GLU A 198 14.17 1.91 9.67
C GLU A 198 13.46 0.72 10.33
N GLN A 199 13.21 0.77 11.63
CA GLN A 199 12.42 -0.26 12.33
C GLN A 199 10.99 -0.33 11.79
N GLU A 200 10.35 0.82 11.56
CA GLU A 200 9.02 0.86 10.95
C GLU A 200 9.02 0.34 9.50
N ARG A 201 10.03 0.70 8.69
CA ARG A 201 10.18 0.19 7.33
C ARG A 201 10.35 -1.32 7.33
N TYR A 202 11.22 -1.86 8.19
CA TYR A 202 11.42 -3.30 8.34
C TYR A 202 10.10 -3.98 8.73
N TYR A 203 9.41 -3.46 9.74
CA TYR A 203 8.11 -4.01 10.17
C TYR A 203 7.09 -4.07 9.04
N TYR A 204 6.88 -2.97 8.30
CA TYR A 204 5.91 -2.93 7.21
C TYR A 204 6.35 -3.68 5.95
N SER A 205 7.64 -3.87 5.75
CA SER A 205 8.16 -4.72 4.67
C SER A 205 8.10 -6.21 5.01
N ASN A 206 7.87 -6.54 6.29
CA ASN A 206 7.79 -7.90 6.79
C ASN A 206 6.34 -8.35 7.02
N ILE A 207 6.18 -9.65 7.25
CA ILE A 207 4.89 -10.29 7.59
C ILE A 207 4.64 -10.35 9.10
N LEU A 208 5.50 -9.75 9.92
CA LEU A 208 5.41 -9.74 11.37
C LEU A 208 4.08 -9.16 11.85
N GLU A 209 3.48 -9.82 12.82
CA GLU A 209 2.31 -9.27 13.52
C GLU A 209 2.73 -8.24 14.56
N ARG A 210 1.93 -7.21 14.72
CA ARG A 210 2.11 -6.25 15.80
C ARG A 210 1.74 -6.92 17.11
N LYS A 211 2.72 -7.13 18.00
CA LYS A 211 2.39 -7.47 19.37
C LYS A 211 1.61 -6.28 19.94
N HIS A 212 0.32 -6.49 20.21
CA HIS A 212 -0.47 -5.52 20.96
C HIS A 212 0.12 -5.48 22.37
N GLY A 213 0.82 -4.39 22.68
CA GLY A 213 1.18 -4.01 24.02
C GLY A 213 0.05 -3.21 24.63
#